data_c3af546cf3003503548002b206b697bd
#
_entry.id   c3af546cf3003503548002b206b697bd
#
_cell.length_a   1.000
_cell.length_b   1.000
_cell.length_c   1.000
_cell.angle_alpha   90.00
_cell.angle_beta   90.00
_cell.angle_gamma   90.00
#
_symmetry.space_group_name_H-M   'P 1'
#
loop_
_entity.id
_entity.type
_entity.pdbx_description
1 polymer ?
#
loop_
_entity_poly.entity_id
_entity_poly.type
_entity_poly.pdbx_seq_one_letter_code
_entity_poly.pdbx_strand_id
1 'polypeptide(L)'
;MTGSSTWSAAGELARSVEEQGFSGMLYTETGQVPWMQIAAAAIAAPSLTFTTGIAVAFPRSPMVSAQVAWELAGETNGRFRLGLGSQVKGHVVRRYSAEFDHPARRLLDYVNAVKACFRAFRGEERLSH
;
A
#
# COMPACT_ATOMS: atom_id res chain seq x y z
N MET A 1 -7.87 4.42 8.89
CA MET A 1 -9.11 3.66 8.80
C MET A 1 -8.95 2.27 9.37
N THR A 2 -9.88 1.83 10.13
CA THR A 2 -9.89 0.50 10.73
C THR A 2 -11.16 -0.23 10.34
N GLY A 3 -11.09 -1.57 10.36
CA GLY A 3 -12.23 -2.40 10.02
C GLY A 3 -12.45 -2.50 8.52
N SER A 4 -13.56 -3.11 8.16
CA SER A 4 -13.93 -3.34 6.77
C SER A 4 -14.93 -2.28 6.30
N SER A 5 -14.82 -1.88 5.05
CA SER A 5 -15.80 -1.01 4.45
C SER A 5 -16.03 -1.42 2.99
N THR A 6 -17.21 -1.09 2.47
CA THR A 6 -17.50 -1.33 1.06
C THR A 6 -16.74 -0.34 0.19
N TRP A 7 -16.58 -0.67 -1.07
CA TRP A 7 -15.92 0.25 -2.01
C TRP A 7 -16.73 1.53 -2.18
N SER A 8 -18.06 1.43 -2.18
CA SER A 8 -18.92 2.62 -2.22
C SER A 8 -18.69 3.52 -1.02
N ALA A 9 -18.63 2.94 0.19
CA ALA A 9 -18.37 3.71 1.40
C ALA A 9 -16.98 4.33 1.39
N ALA A 10 -15.99 3.61 0.88
CA ALA A 10 -14.64 4.15 0.75
C ALA A 10 -14.61 5.37 -0.16
N GLY A 11 -15.33 5.31 -1.28
CA GLY A 11 -15.43 6.44 -2.21
C GLY A 11 -16.17 7.63 -1.59
N GLU A 12 -17.27 7.38 -0.88
CA GLU A 12 -18.04 8.44 -0.24
C GLU A 12 -17.22 9.15 0.84
N LEU A 13 -16.48 8.39 1.64
CA LEU A 13 -15.62 8.97 2.66
C LEU A 13 -14.53 9.83 2.04
N ALA A 14 -13.89 9.33 0.98
CA ALA A 14 -12.83 10.09 0.31
C ALA A 14 -13.37 11.40 -0.28
N ARG A 15 -14.55 11.36 -0.88
CA ARG A 15 -15.18 12.56 -1.42
C ARG A 15 -15.45 13.59 -0.32
N SER A 16 -15.94 13.11 0.83
CA SER A 16 -16.19 13.98 1.98
C SER A 16 -14.90 14.61 2.49
N VAL A 17 -13.83 13.82 2.59
CA VAL A 17 -12.52 14.32 3.01
C VAL A 17 -11.99 15.37 2.04
N GLU A 18 -12.13 15.13 0.76
CA GLU A 18 -11.72 16.09 -0.27
C GLU A 18 -12.51 17.38 -0.18
N GLU A 19 -13.84 17.29 -0.01
CA GLU A 19 -14.71 18.47 0.11
C GLU A 19 -14.38 19.30 1.33
N GLN A 20 -13.90 18.69 2.40
CA GLN A 20 -13.51 19.39 3.63
C GLN A 20 -12.13 20.03 3.55
N GLY A 21 -11.43 19.90 2.45
CA GLY A 21 -10.17 20.58 2.21
C GLY A 21 -8.92 19.82 2.66
N PHE A 22 -9.04 18.55 3.05
CA PHE A 22 -7.86 17.75 3.37
C PHE A 22 -7.09 17.42 2.10
N SER A 23 -5.78 17.25 2.23
CA SER A 23 -4.91 16.98 1.08
C SER A 23 -4.72 15.48 0.79
N GLY A 24 -4.99 14.62 1.75
CA GLY A 24 -4.78 13.20 1.57
C GLY A 24 -5.39 12.34 2.64
N MET A 25 -5.25 11.03 2.45
CA MET A 25 -5.75 10.01 3.38
C MET A 25 -4.68 8.96 3.61
N LEU A 26 -4.61 8.48 4.85
CA LEU A 26 -3.74 7.39 5.26
C LEU A 26 -4.58 6.14 5.48
N TYR A 27 -4.17 5.03 4.89
CA TYR A 27 -4.87 3.75 5.03
C TYR A 27 -3.99 2.75 5.78
N THR A 28 -4.58 2.07 6.76
CA THR A 28 -3.90 1.01 7.50
C THR A 28 -4.37 -0.34 6.98
N GLU A 29 -3.52 -1.36 7.13
CA GLU A 29 -3.89 -2.72 6.79
C GLU A 29 -4.13 -3.51 8.08
N THR A 30 -5.38 -3.59 8.51
CA THR A 30 -5.76 -4.32 9.72
C THR A 30 -6.72 -5.46 9.43
N GLY A 31 -7.96 -5.16 9.06
CA GLY A 31 -8.96 -6.18 8.73
C GLY A 31 -9.23 -6.34 7.24
N GLN A 32 -8.63 -5.50 6.42
CA GLN A 32 -8.89 -5.45 4.99
C GLN A 32 -7.65 -4.95 4.27
N VAL A 33 -7.37 -5.50 3.09
CA VAL A 33 -6.27 -4.99 2.28
C VAL A 33 -6.57 -3.55 1.85
N PRO A 34 -5.56 -2.67 1.81
CA PRO A 34 -5.83 -1.26 1.52
C PRO A 34 -6.01 -0.95 0.03
N TRP A 35 -5.56 -1.82 -0.84
CA TRP A 35 -5.44 -1.53 -2.27
C TRP A 35 -6.76 -1.21 -2.95
N MET A 36 -7.77 -2.04 -2.71
CA MET A 36 -9.08 -1.87 -3.35
C MET A 36 -9.80 -0.64 -2.82
N GLN A 37 -9.66 -0.38 -1.54
CA GLN A 37 -10.25 0.83 -0.94
C GLN A 37 -9.63 2.08 -1.52
N ILE A 38 -8.30 2.09 -1.66
CA ILE A 38 -7.60 3.24 -2.24
C ILE A 38 -8.03 3.44 -3.69
N ALA A 39 -8.16 2.37 -4.47
CA ALA A 39 -8.61 2.48 -5.84
C ALA A 39 -10.00 3.10 -5.93
N ALA A 40 -10.94 2.63 -5.12
CA ALA A 40 -12.29 3.18 -5.08
C ALA A 40 -12.30 4.65 -4.64
N ALA A 41 -11.50 4.97 -3.62
CA ALA A 41 -11.38 6.32 -3.12
C ALA A 41 -10.77 7.26 -4.17
N ALA A 42 -9.77 6.80 -4.89
CA ALA A 42 -9.09 7.61 -5.90
C ALA A 42 -10.02 8.00 -7.06
N ILE A 43 -10.90 7.09 -7.44
CA ILE A 43 -11.91 7.39 -8.47
C ILE A 43 -12.86 8.47 -7.99
N ALA A 44 -13.30 8.40 -6.72
CA ALA A 44 -14.26 9.33 -6.15
C ALA A 44 -13.65 10.69 -5.78
N ALA A 45 -12.36 10.73 -5.45
CA ALA A 45 -11.68 11.92 -4.96
C ALA A 45 -10.37 12.14 -5.73
N PRO A 46 -10.44 12.71 -6.94
CA PRO A 46 -9.29 12.76 -7.85
C PRO A 46 -8.17 13.72 -7.43
N SER A 47 -8.35 14.52 -6.41
CA SER A 47 -7.31 15.46 -5.98
C SER A 47 -6.58 15.02 -4.71
N LEU A 48 -7.04 13.97 -4.02
CA LEU A 48 -6.40 13.52 -2.79
C LEU A 48 -5.12 12.71 -3.05
N THR A 49 -4.19 12.80 -2.11
CA THR A 49 -3.02 11.92 -2.04
C THR A 49 -3.37 10.74 -1.14
N PHE A 50 -2.93 9.56 -1.53
CA PHE A 50 -3.21 8.32 -0.78
C PHE A 50 -1.91 7.67 -0.34
N THR A 51 -1.86 7.22 0.92
CA THR A 51 -0.67 6.60 1.50
C THR A 51 -1.10 5.40 2.32
N THR A 52 -0.33 4.31 2.25
CA THR A 52 -0.51 3.22 3.20
C THR A 52 0.35 3.49 4.44
N GLY A 53 -0.24 3.41 5.57
CA GLY A 53 0.47 3.59 6.82
C GLY A 53 0.07 2.55 7.83
N ILE A 54 0.52 1.35 7.67
CA ILE A 54 1.40 0.75 6.65
C ILE A 54 0.69 -0.40 5.95
N ALA A 55 1.22 -0.82 4.78
CA ALA A 55 0.87 -2.10 4.18
C ALA A 55 1.84 -3.14 4.73
N VAL A 56 1.32 -4.34 5.04
CA VAL A 56 2.14 -5.39 5.64
C VAL A 56 3.02 -6.03 4.56
N ALA A 57 4.35 -6.01 4.78
CA ALA A 57 5.31 -6.41 3.76
C ALA A 57 5.42 -7.93 3.60
N PHE A 58 5.65 -8.65 4.70
CA PHE A 58 6.14 -10.02 4.63
C PHE A 58 5.19 -11.04 4.02
N PRO A 59 3.86 -10.92 4.13
CA PRO A 59 2.95 -11.88 3.47
C PRO A 59 2.95 -11.79 1.95
N ARG A 60 3.52 -10.72 1.38
CA ARG A 60 3.56 -10.50 -0.06
C ARG A 60 4.99 -10.52 -0.56
N SER A 61 5.18 -10.98 -1.79
CA SER A 61 6.49 -10.83 -2.41
C SER A 61 6.74 -9.35 -2.75
N PRO A 62 8.00 -8.92 -2.81
CA PRO A 62 8.30 -7.53 -3.22
C PRO A 62 7.73 -7.18 -4.59
N MET A 63 7.71 -8.13 -5.52
CA MET A 63 7.15 -7.90 -6.85
C MET A 63 5.65 -7.62 -6.78
N VAL A 64 4.90 -8.35 -5.94
CA VAL A 64 3.46 -8.13 -5.79
C VAL A 64 3.18 -6.74 -5.25
N SER A 65 3.89 -6.33 -4.20
CA SER A 65 3.74 -4.98 -3.64
C SER A 65 4.12 -3.92 -4.65
N ALA A 66 5.19 -4.15 -5.41
CA ALA A 66 5.65 -3.21 -6.42
C ALA A 66 4.63 -3.05 -7.55
N GLN A 67 4.04 -4.15 -8.01
CA GLN A 67 3.04 -4.09 -9.09
C GLN A 67 1.80 -3.33 -8.66
N VAL A 68 1.29 -3.58 -7.46
CA VAL A 68 0.12 -2.86 -6.94
C VAL A 68 0.43 -1.37 -6.81
N ALA A 69 1.56 -1.03 -6.21
CA ALA A 69 1.94 0.36 -6.02
C ALA A 69 2.15 1.09 -7.34
N TRP A 70 2.74 0.40 -8.32
CA TRP A 70 2.97 0.95 -9.64
C TRP A 70 1.65 1.29 -10.33
N GLU A 71 0.67 0.38 -10.26
CA GLU A 71 -0.63 0.62 -10.85
C GLU A 71 -1.36 1.78 -10.16
N LEU A 72 -1.37 1.79 -8.82
CA LEU A 72 -2.03 2.85 -8.07
C LEU A 72 -1.37 4.21 -8.35
N ALA A 73 -0.05 4.25 -8.43
CA ALA A 73 0.66 5.49 -8.75
C ALA A 73 0.33 5.97 -10.16
N GLY A 74 0.25 5.06 -11.12
CA GLY A 74 -0.10 5.40 -12.49
C GLY A 74 -1.52 5.94 -12.61
N GLU A 75 -2.48 5.27 -12.00
CA GLU A 75 -3.89 5.68 -12.06
C GLU A 75 -4.18 6.96 -11.28
N THR A 76 -3.35 7.29 -10.31
CA THR A 76 -3.52 8.50 -9.51
C THR A 76 -2.60 9.64 -9.95
N ASN A 77 -1.86 9.47 -11.03
CA ASN A 77 -0.88 10.45 -11.52
C ASN A 77 0.13 10.81 -10.43
N GLY A 78 0.65 9.80 -9.75
CA GLY A 78 1.68 9.98 -8.74
C GLY A 78 1.17 10.38 -7.36
N ARG A 79 -0.13 10.34 -7.12
CA ARG A 79 -0.69 10.71 -5.81
C ARG A 79 -0.78 9.53 -4.84
N PHE A 80 -0.14 8.42 -5.14
CA PHE A 80 -0.06 7.27 -4.24
C PHE A 80 1.35 7.10 -3.70
N ARG A 81 1.46 6.84 -2.40
CA ARG A 81 2.72 6.55 -1.72
C ARG A 81 2.61 5.24 -0.97
N LEU A 82 3.58 4.37 -1.18
CA LEU A 82 3.62 3.06 -0.54
C LEU A 82 4.39 3.14 0.77
N GLY A 83 3.69 2.98 1.89
CA GLY A 83 4.30 2.82 3.20
C GLY A 83 4.28 1.35 3.58
N LEU A 84 5.43 0.79 3.90
CA LEU A 84 5.59 -0.62 4.24
C LEU A 84 6.04 -0.78 5.67
N GLY A 85 5.62 -1.86 6.31
CA GLY A 85 6.03 -2.19 7.66
C GLY A 85 5.90 -3.67 7.94
N SER A 86 6.44 -4.09 9.08
CA SER A 86 6.44 -5.49 9.47
C SER A 86 5.26 -5.88 10.36
N GLN A 87 4.55 -4.90 10.93
CA GLN A 87 3.53 -5.13 11.94
C GLN A 87 4.11 -5.82 13.17
N VAL A 88 3.28 -6.15 14.15
CA VAL A 88 3.73 -6.91 15.30
C VAL A 88 3.75 -8.40 14.97
N LYS A 89 4.69 -9.14 15.59
CA LYS A 89 4.91 -10.55 15.30
C LYS A 89 3.64 -11.40 15.34
N GLY A 90 2.84 -11.26 16.38
CA GLY A 90 1.62 -12.06 16.52
C GLY A 90 0.63 -11.78 15.41
N HIS A 91 0.57 -10.55 14.95
CA HIS A 91 -0.32 -10.15 13.86
C HIS A 91 0.11 -10.82 12.54
N VAL A 92 1.40 -10.78 12.24
CA VAL A 92 1.94 -11.36 11.01
C VAL A 92 1.78 -12.87 11.00
N VAL A 93 2.20 -13.55 12.08
CA VAL A 93 2.18 -15.00 12.14
C VAL A 93 0.75 -15.54 12.15
N ARG A 94 -0.12 -14.98 12.99
CA ARG A 94 -1.48 -15.51 13.15
C ARG A 94 -2.43 -15.12 12.04
N ARG A 95 -2.29 -13.93 11.50
CA ARG A 95 -3.21 -13.44 10.47
C ARG A 95 -2.81 -13.88 9.07
N TYR A 96 -1.51 -13.87 8.78
CA TYR A 96 -1.01 -14.07 7.42
C TYR A 96 -0.24 -15.37 7.24
N SER A 97 -0.03 -16.12 8.31
CA SER A 97 0.77 -17.35 8.29
C SER A 97 2.18 -17.11 7.74
N ALA A 98 2.76 -15.96 8.04
CA ALA A 98 4.08 -15.58 7.55
C ALA A 98 5.12 -15.72 8.68
N GLU A 99 6.35 -16.01 8.30
CA GLU A 99 7.45 -16.05 9.25
C GLU A 99 7.82 -14.64 9.70
N PHE A 100 8.17 -14.52 10.98
CA PHE A 100 8.58 -13.26 11.56
C PHE A 100 9.96 -13.44 12.20
N ASP A 101 11.01 -13.21 11.41
CA ASP A 101 12.38 -13.42 11.80
C ASP A 101 13.24 -12.26 11.29
N HIS A 102 14.11 -11.71 12.15
CA HIS A 102 14.97 -10.56 11.83
C HIS A 102 14.21 -9.44 11.09
N PRO A 103 13.16 -8.89 11.70
CA PRO A 103 12.21 -8.04 10.97
C PRO A 103 12.82 -6.78 10.36
N ALA A 104 13.75 -6.12 11.06
CA ALA A 104 14.36 -4.89 10.55
C ALA A 104 15.19 -5.15 9.29
N ARG A 105 16.00 -6.22 9.31
CA ARG A 105 16.83 -6.58 8.18
C ARG A 105 15.99 -7.04 7.01
N ARG A 106 15.00 -7.87 7.27
CA ARG A 106 14.09 -8.36 6.23
C ARG A 106 13.30 -7.23 5.59
N LEU A 107 12.89 -6.26 6.39
CA LEU A 107 12.16 -5.11 5.85
C LEU A 107 13.06 -4.27 4.96
N LEU A 108 14.32 -4.05 5.37
CA LEU A 108 15.28 -3.33 4.53
C LEU A 108 15.48 -4.04 3.19
N ASP A 109 15.70 -5.36 3.21
CA ASP A 109 15.87 -6.14 2.00
C ASP A 109 14.61 -6.08 1.13
N TYR A 110 13.45 -6.14 1.76
CA TYR A 110 12.18 -6.07 1.06
C TYR A 110 12.01 -4.72 0.35
N VAL A 111 12.27 -3.62 1.05
CA VAL A 111 12.15 -2.28 0.47
C VAL A 111 13.13 -2.11 -0.69
N ASN A 112 14.36 -2.60 -0.54
CA ASN A 112 15.34 -2.54 -1.62
C ASN A 112 14.90 -3.34 -2.84
N ALA A 113 14.26 -4.49 -2.63
CA ALA A 113 13.73 -5.30 -3.73
C ALA A 113 12.57 -4.59 -4.42
N VAL A 114 11.68 -3.95 -3.67
CA VAL A 114 10.59 -3.16 -4.25
C VAL A 114 11.14 -2.01 -5.10
N LYS A 115 12.16 -1.32 -4.59
CA LYS A 115 12.79 -0.23 -5.35
C LYS A 115 13.44 -0.74 -6.63
N ALA A 116 14.04 -1.94 -6.59
CA ALA A 116 14.59 -2.57 -7.79
C ALA A 116 13.50 -2.87 -8.81
N CYS A 117 12.34 -3.34 -8.36
CA CYS A 117 11.19 -3.56 -9.24
C CYS A 117 10.76 -2.25 -9.91
N PHE A 118 10.68 -1.17 -9.16
CA PHE A 118 10.32 0.13 -9.73
C PHE A 118 11.32 0.59 -10.79
N ARG A 119 12.62 0.40 -10.53
CA ARG A 119 13.64 0.75 -11.54
C ARG A 119 13.48 -0.09 -12.81
N ALA A 120 13.18 -1.39 -12.66
CA ALA A 120 12.93 -2.25 -13.79
C ALA A 120 11.69 -1.83 -14.57
N PHE A 121 10.62 -1.46 -13.87
CA PHE A 121 9.40 -0.98 -14.52
C PHE A 121 9.63 0.31 -15.31
N ARG A 122 10.55 1.14 -14.84
CA ARG A 122 10.95 2.35 -15.58
C ARG A 122 11.97 2.08 -16.69
N GLY A 123 12.41 0.83 -16.83
CA GLY A 123 13.41 0.46 -17.82
C GLY A 123 14.85 0.78 -17.44
N GLU A 124 15.13 1.06 -16.17
CA GLU A 124 16.45 1.47 -15.70
C GLU A 124 17.39 0.31 -15.45
N GLU A 125 16.84 -0.88 -15.11
CA GLU A 125 17.68 -2.05 -14.85
C GLU A 125 16.89 -3.33 -15.01
N ARG A 126 17.61 -4.46 -15.06
CA ARG A 126 17.00 -5.80 -15.05
C ARG A 126 16.78 -6.23 -13.61
N LEU A 127 15.74 -7.02 -13.40
CA LEU A 127 15.50 -7.64 -12.11
C LEU A 127 16.45 -8.80 -11.89
N SER A 128 17.06 -8.82 -10.71
CA SER A 128 17.99 -9.89 -10.33
C SER A 128 17.59 -10.57 -9.02
N HIS A 129 16.40 -10.32 -8.55
CA HIS A 129 15.91 -10.86 -7.28
C HIS A 129 14.97 -12.03 -7.50
#